data_d5f57b6dc49161c8f14c342ea5614c04
#
_entry.id   d5f57b6dc49161c8f14c342ea5614c04
#
_cell.length_a   1.000
_cell.length_b   1.000
_cell.length_c   1.000
_cell.angle_alpha   90.00
_cell.angle_beta   90.00
_cell.angle_gamma   90.00
#
_symmetry.space_group_name_H-M   'P 1'
#
loop_
_entity.id
_entity.type
_entity.pdbx_description
1 polymer ?
#
loop_
_entity_poly.entity_id
_entity_poly.type
_entity_poly.pdbx_seq_one_letter_code
_entity_poly.pdbx_strand_id
1 'polypeptide(L)'
;MENIVRPRLNDYHGILLLQDKVDFVIPFLDEDIPLYVDPFLLWKSPSQMDNGLHDSIIQNFNHLGYLVKQGKEKDALNLLIGLSECEAVGLGTSKTRKGYRIGEKVANDILKLFGGIPQLKTNGFTHIEEVQLLVGQIAKDRISDIACNLISSFLIDYTIQRCEENKIPMERVAIESVYDSKSHTLKTEMVFLPIN
;
A
#
# COMPACT_ATOMS: atom_id res chain seq x y z
N MET A 1 25.72 23.13 -13.22
CA MET A 1 24.87 22.14 -12.51
C MET A 1 24.74 20.96 -13.45
N GLU A 2 25.39 19.86 -13.12
CA GLU A 2 25.18 18.62 -13.88
C GLU A 2 23.70 18.24 -13.74
N ASN A 3 23.02 18.05 -14.85
CA ASN A 3 21.70 17.46 -14.85
C ASN A 3 21.84 16.00 -14.38
N ILE A 4 21.53 15.75 -13.13
CA ILE A 4 21.44 14.39 -12.61
C ILE A 4 20.23 13.77 -13.32
N VAL A 5 20.50 13.00 -14.35
CA VAL A 5 19.48 12.20 -15.03
C VAL A 5 19.15 11.05 -14.07
N ARG A 6 17.94 11.06 -13.54
CA ARG A 6 17.43 9.95 -12.71
C ARG A 6 16.82 8.92 -13.64
N PRO A 7 17.45 7.75 -13.83
CA PRO A 7 16.94 6.75 -14.74
C PRO A 7 15.60 6.18 -14.25
N ARG A 8 14.69 5.99 -15.18
CA ARG A 8 13.39 5.36 -14.95
C ARG A 8 13.33 3.97 -15.58
N LEU A 9 12.34 3.19 -15.22
CA LEU A 9 12.15 1.83 -15.72
C LEU A 9 12.08 1.77 -17.26
N ASN A 10 11.39 2.71 -17.89
CA ASN A 10 11.29 2.80 -19.35
C ASN A 10 12.65 3.09 -20.02
N ASP A 11 13.53 3.88 -19.38
CA ASP A 11 14.87 4.17 -19.89
C ASP A 11 15.73 2.89 -19.88
N TYR A 12 15.62 2.10 -18.81
CA TYR A 12 16.33 0.82 -18.69
C TYR A 12 15.94 -0.16 -19.81
N HIS A 13 14.67 -0.25 -20.14
CA HIS A 13 14.18 -1.12 -21.19
C HIS A 13 14.24 -0.49 -22.61
N GLY A 14 14.73 0.74 -22.76
CA GLY A 14 14.79 1.44 -24.03
C GLY A 14 13.40 1.71 -24.65
N ILE A 15 12.37 1.84 -23.84
CA ILE A 15 10.99 2.06 -24.27
C ILE A 15 10.67 3.54 -24.19
N LEU A 16 10.15 4.11 -25.27
CA LEU A 16 9.73 5.51 -25.28
C LEU A 16 8.36 5.67 -24.62
N LEU A 17 8.36 5.93 -23.32
CA LEU A 17 7.17 6.27 -22.53
C LEU A 17 7.35 7.66 -21.92
N LEU A 18 6.33 8.49 -22.05
CA LEU A 18 6.30 9.81 -21.42
C LEU A 18 5.27 9.80 -20.29
N GLN A 19 5.64 10.35 -19.12
CA GLN A 19 4.79 10.35 -17.94
C GLN A 19 3.43 11.03 -18.17
N ASP A 20 3.35 12.01 -19.05
CA ASP A 20 2.12 12.72 -19.40
C ASP A 20 1.22 11.96 -20.40
N LYS A 21 1.66 10.81 -20.90
CA LYS A 21 0.93 9.96 -21.87
C LYS A 21 0.43 8.64 -21.27
N VAL A 22 0.75 8.38 -20.03
CA VAL A 22 0.35 7.16 -19.32
C VAL A 22 -0.45 7.51 -18.07
N ASP A 23 -1.33 6.62 -17.65
CA ASP A 23 -2.18 6.74 -16.46
C ASP A 23 -1.58 6.10 -15.21
N PHE A 24 -0.30 5.80 -15.26
CA PHE A 24 0.47 5.24 -14.14
C PHE A 24 1.78 6.00 -13.95
N VAL A 25 2.36 5.84 -12.77
CA VAL A 25 3.66 6.44 -12.45
C VAL A 25 4.78 5.55 -12.98
N ILE A 26 5.67 6.10 -13.83
CA ILE A 26 6.88 5.40 -14.29
C ILE A 26 7.91 5.46 -13.16
N PRO A 27 8.28 4.31 -12.53
CA PRO A 27 9.15 4.32 -11.34
C PRO A 27 10.59 4.70 -11.69
N PHE A 28 11.29 5.27 -10.71
CA PHE A 28 12.74 5.35 -10.73
C PHE A 28 13.35 3.97 -10.42
N LEU A 29 14.59 3.73 -10.90
CA LEU A 29 15.27 2.45 -10.68
C LEU A 29 15.76 2.28 -9.23
N ASP A 30 16.36 3.32 -8.66
CA ASP A 30 17.17 3.22 -7.45
C ASP A 30 16.56 3.91 -6.22
N GLU A 31 15.49 4.67 -6.39
CA GLU A 31 14.89 5.45 -5.31
C GLU A 31 13.36 5.47 -5.40
N ASP A 32 12.71 5.80 -4.27
CA ASP A 32 11.28 6.00 -4.24
C ASP A 32 10.87 7.30 -4.94
N ILE A 33 9.68 7.30 -5.50
CA ILE A 33 9.03 8.51 -5.99
C ILE A 33 8.34 9.20 -4.80
N PRO A 34 8.55 10.51 -4.57
CA PRO A 34 7.98 11.21 -3.42
C PRO A 34 6.47 11.46 -3.59
N LEU A 35 5.73 10.38 -3.72
CA LEU A 35 4.28 10.30 -3.81
C LEU A 35 3.74 9.37 -2.72
N TYR A 36 2.47 9.55 -2.40
CA TYR A 36 1.74 8.72 -1.45
C TYR A 36 0.37 8.39 -2.02
N VAL A 37 -0.10 7.18 -1.77
CA VAL A 37 -1.50 6.83 -2.02
C VAL A 37 -2.34 7.49 -0.92
N ASP A 38 -3.31 8.29 -1.34
CA ASP A 38 -4.29 8.92 -0.46
C ASP A 38 -5.65 8.23 -0.64
N PRO A 39 -6.04 7.33 0.28
CA PRO A 39 -7.29 6.60 0.16
C PRO A 39 -8.53 7.49 0.14
N PHE A 40 -8.46 8.68 0.74
CA PHE A 40 -9.57 9.64 0.70
C PHE A 40 -9.86 10.13 -0.73
N LEU A 41 -8.84 10.23 -1.59
CA LEU A 41 -9.03 10.58 -2.99
C LEU A 41 -9.74 9.45 -3.76
N LEU A 42 -9.52 8.18 -3.41
CA LEU A 42 -10.27 7.06 -3.97
C LEU A 42 -11.77 7.17 -3.64
N TRP A 43 -12.10 7.53 -2.41
CA TRP A 43 -13.49 7.76 -2.00
C TRP A 43 -14.12 8.96 -2.74
N LYS A 44 -13.37 10.02 -2.99
CA LYS A 44 -13.85 11.23 -3.68
C LYS A 44 -13.90 11.09 -5.19
N SER A 45 -13.31 10.04 -5.75
CA SER A 45 -13.29 9.82 -7.19
C SER A 45 -14.71 9.62 -7.76
N PRO A 46 -14.98 10.10 -8.97
CA PRO A 46 -16.21 9.77 -9.68
C PRO A 46 -16.22 8.32 -10.20
N SER A 47 -15.11 7.58 -10.11
CA SER A 47 -14.95 6.21 -10.56
C SER A 47 -15.52 5.23 -9.53
N GLN A 48 -16.43 4.36 -9.98
CA GLN A 48 -16.93 3.26 -9.11
C GLN A 48 -15.81 2.27 -8.74
N MET A 49 -14.83 2.07 -9.60
CA MET A 49 -13.67 1.22 -9.31
C MET A 49 -12.86 1.79 -8.15
N ASP A 50 -12.55 3.08 -8.18
CA ASP A 50 -11.79 3.74 -7.11
C ASP A 50 -12.55 3.69 -5.78
N ASN A 51 -13.86 3.94 -5.81
CA ASN A 51 -14.70 3.82 -4.62
C ASN A 51 -14.68 2.37 -4.08
N GLY A 52 -14.73 1.37 -4.96
CA GLY A 52 -14.60 -0.04 -4.56
C GLY A 52 -13.23 -0.38 -3.94
N LEU A 53 -12.16 0.25 -4.41
CA LEU A 53 -10.83 0.11 -3.79
C LEU A 53 -10.81 0.75 -2.40
N HIS A 54 -11.39 1.93 -2.23
CA HIS A 54 -11.54 2.55 -0.91
C HIS A 54 -12.31 1.64 0.05
N ASP A 55 -13.47 1.13 -0.38
CA ASP A 55 -14.29 0.24 0.45
C ASP A 55 -13.53 -1.04 0.84
N SER A 56 -12.74 -1.59 -0.09
CA SER A 56 -11.87 -2.73 0.18
C SER A 56 -10.80 -2.41 1.23
N ILE A 57 -10.15 -1.24 1.13
CA ILE A 57 -9.18 -0.80 2.14
C ILE A 57 -9.84 -0.74 3.51
N ILE A 58 -11.00 -0.08 3.61
CA ILE A 58 -11.70 0.11 4.89
C ILE A 58 -12.18 -1.23 5.47
N GLN A 59 -12.78 -2.08 4.65
CA GLN A 59 -13.25 -3.40 5.10
C GLN A 59 -12.10 -4.25 5.64
N ASN A 60 -10.99 -4.32 4.90
CA ASN A 60 -9.83 -5.11 5.29
C ASN A 60 -9.10 -4.52 6.51
N PHE A 61 -9.01 -3.20 6.62
CA PHE A 61 -8.45 -2.55 7.80
C PHE A 61 -9.32 -2.81 9.05
N ASN A 62 -10.63 -2.74 8.92
CA ASN A 62 -11.56 -3.02 10.01
C ASN A 62 -11.56 -4.49 10.47
N HIS A 63 -10.99 -5.41 9.66
CA HIS A 63 -10.76 -6.78 10.11
C HIS A 63 -9.85 -6.85 11.35
N LEU A 64 -8.93 -5.89 11.53
CA LEU A 64 -8.14 -5.77 12.75
C LEU A 64 -9.02 -5.61 13.99
N GLY A 65 -10.07 -4.79 13.89
CA GLY A 65 -11.05 -4.62 14.97
C GLY A 65 -11.84 -5.91 15.25
N TYR A 66 -12.13 -6.69 14.22
CA TYR A 66 -12.75 -8.02 14.40
C TYR A 66 -11.82 -8.96 15.19
N LEU A 67 -10.53 -9.02 14.84
CA LEU A 67 -9.55 -9.83 15.56
C LEU A 67 -9.44 -9.42 17.04
N VAL A 68 -9.38 -8.13 17.31
CA VAL A 68 -9.37 -7.59 18.69
C VAL A 68 -10.62 -8.02 19.45
N LYS A 69 -11.81 -7.93 18.86
CA LYS A 69 -13.07 -8.38 19.47
C LYS A 69 -13.10 -9.90 19.78
N GLN A 70 -12.36 -10.68 18.99
CA GLN A 70 -12.23 -12.13 19.20
C GLN A 70 -11.15 -12.52 20.22
N GLY A 71 -10.48 -11.54 20.85
CA GLY A 71 -9.37 -11.79 21.76
C GLY A 71 -8.07 -12.23 21.06
N LYS A 72 -7.97 -11.98 19.75
CA LYS A 72 -6.80 -12.33 18.91
C LYS A 72 -5.87 -11.13 18.73
N GLU A 73 -5.56 -10.42 19.81
CA GLU A 73 -4.77 -9.18 19.75
C GLU A 73 -3.38 -9.41 19.15
N LYS A 74 -2.76 -10.56 19.42
CA LYS A 74 -1.44 -10.89 18.85
C LYS A 74 -1.49 -11.05 17.33
N ASP A 75 -2.54 -11.67 16.81
CA ASP A 75 -2.74 -11.84 15.37
C ASP A 75 -2.99 -10.47 14.71
N ALA A 76 -3.83 -9.63 15.33
CA ALA A 76 -4.08 -8.26 14.89
C ALA A 76 -2.79 -7.42 14.88
N LEU A 77 -1.97 -7.53 15.93
CA LEU A 77 -0.70 -6.82 16.06
C LEU A 77 0.27 -7.21 14.94
N ASN A 78 0.47 -8.50 14.74
CA ASN A 78 1.38 -9.02 13.72
C ASN A 78 0.91 -8.62 12.31
N LEU A 79 -0.39 -8.70 12.05
CA LEU A 79 -0.98 -8.29 10.77
C LEU A 79 -0.76 -6.80 10.52
N LEU A 80 -1.07 -5.93 11.49
CA LEU A 80 -0.92 -4.48 11.34
C LEU A 80 0.54 -4.07 11.13
N ILE A 81 1.48 -4.67 11.89
CA ILE A 81 2.91 -4.42 11.69
C ILE A 81 3.34 -4.85 10.28
N GLY A 82 2.89 -6.01 9.82
CA GLY A 82 3.19 -6.49 8.47
C GLY A 82 2.61 -5.61 7.37
N LEU A 83 1.42 -5.04 7.55
CA LEU A 83 0.79 -4.12 6.61
C LEU A 83 1.46 -2.74 6.54
N SER A 84 2.25 -2.35 7.53
CA SER A 84 2.77 -0.99 7.66
C SER A 84 4.02 -0.68 6.85
N GLU A 85 4.45 -1.61 6.01
CA GLU A 85 5.57 -1.45 5.08
C GLU A 85 5.23 -2.15 3.76
N CYS A 86 5.32 -1.41 2.65
CA CYS A 86 5.03 -1.92 1.32
C CYS A 86 6.28 -1.80 0.42
N GLU A 87 7.22 -2.72 0.57
CA GLU A 87 8.51 -2.70 -0.15
C GLU A 87 8.36 -2.85 -1.67
N ALA A 88 7.28 -3.47 -2.12
CA ALA A 88 7.01 -3.70 -3.55
C ALA A 88 6.59 -2.42 -4.30
N VAL A 89 6.16 -1.39 -3.59
CA VAL A 89 5.70 -0.11 -4.17
C VAL A 89 6.78 0.95 -3.94
N GLY A 90 7.43 1.41 -4.99
CA GLY A 90 8.48 2.42 -4.92
C GLY A 90 7.94 3.86 -4.73
N LEU A 91 7.06 4.04 -3.74
CA LEU A 91 6.52 5.35 -3.34
C LEU A 91 7.04 5.73 -1.96
N GLY A 92 7.34 7.01 -1.77
CA GLY A 92 7.86 7.53 -0.51
C GLY A 92 9.02 8.48 -0.71
N THR A 93 9.85 8.63 0.30
CA THR A 93 11.01 9.53 0.29
C THR A 93 12.34 8.81 0.51
N SER A 94 12.34 7.48 0.48
CA SER A 94 13.57 6.71 0.67
C SER A 94 14.46 6.78 -0.58
N LYS A 95 15.76 6.96 -0.35
CA LYS A 95 16.78 6.89 -1.40
C LYS A 95 17.28 5.45 -1.64
N THR A 96 16.79 4.49 -0.88
CA THR A 96 17.27 3.11 -0.91
C THR A 96 16.15 2.08 -1.01
N ARG A 97 14.90 2.51 -1.24
CA ARG A 97 13.68 1.67 -1.24
C ARG A 97 13.52 0.81 0.04
N LYS A 98 14.19 1.20 1.13
CA LYS A 98 14.05 0.57 2.44
C LYS A 98 13.23 1.46 3.34
N GLY A 99 12.03 1.02 3.67
CA GLY A 99 11.18 1.65 4.65
C GLY A 99 11.35 1.02 6.04
N TYR A 100 10.53 1.45 6.98
CA TYR A 100 10.50 0.93 8.35
C TYR A 100 9.07 0.62 8.74
N ARG A 101 8.84 -0.56 9.27
CA ARG A 101 7.54 -0.94 9.87
C ARG A 101 7.25 -0.09 11.10
N ILE A 102 5.97 0.10 11.42
CA ILE A 102 5.60 0.71 12.70
C ILE A 102 6.03 -0.19 13.85
N GLY A 103 6.47 0.44 14.97
CA GLY A 103 6.81 -0.30 16.18
C GLY A 103 5.55 -0.82 16.89
N GLU A 104 5.71 -1.87 17.71
CA GLU A 104 4.63 -2.50 18.48
C GLU A 104 3.81 -1.50 19.30
N LYS A 105 4.45 -0.47 19.87
CA LYS A 105 3.76 0.57 20.65
C LYS A 105 2.71 1.28 19.80
N VAL A 106 3.10 1.76 18.62
CA VAL A 106 2.21 2.49 17.72
C VAL A 106 1.10 1.56 17.20
N ALA A 107 1.45 0.32 16.83
CA ALA A 107 0.48 -0.68 16.42
C ALA A 107 -0.56 -0.97 17.53
N ASN A 108 -0.10 -1.15 18.76
CA ASN A 108 -1.01 -1.35 19.91
C ASN A 108 -1.89 -0.12 20.17
N ASP A 109 -1.38 1.09 19.99
CA ASP A 109 -2.18 2.30 20.16
C ASP A 109 -3.29 2.40 19.12
N ILE A 110 -3.03 1.98 17.86
CA ILE A 110 -4.07 1.85 16.83
C ILE A 110 -5.11 0.79 17.22
N LEU A 111 -4.66 -0.40 17.63
CA LEU A 111 -5.57 -1.49 17.97
C LEU A 111 -6.48 -1.16 19.15
N LYS A 112 -5.98 -0.41 20.14
CA LYS A 112 -6.79 0.08 21.28
C LYS A 112 -7.96 0.98 20.85
N LEU A 113 -7.86 1.68 19.70
CA LEU A 113 -8.95 2.52 19.21
C LEU A 113 -10.22 1.69 18.94
N PHE A 114 -10.07 0.47 18.37
CA PHE A 114 -11.19 -0.43 18.10
C PHE A 114 -11.95 -0.87 19.35
N GLY A 115 -11.29 -0.90 20.50
CA GLY A 115 -11.93 -1.27 21.80
C GLY A 115 -12.32 -0.07 22.64
N GLY A 116 -11.56 1.02 22.54
CA GLY A 116 -11.67 2.20 23.41
C GLY A 116 -12.70 3.24 22.97
N ILE A 117 -12.99 3.33 21.66
CA ILE A 117 -13.94 4.31 21.10
C ILE A 117 -15.24 3.59 20.75
N PRO A 118 -16.39 3.93 21.37
CA PRO A 118 -17.65 3.23 21.14
C PRO A 118 -18.08 3.15 19.68
N GLN A 119 -17.90 4.24 18.90
CA GLN A 119 -18.22 4.28 17.48
C GLN A 119 -17.36 3.32 16.68
N LEU A 120 -16.04 3.29 16.91
CA LEU A 120 -15.12 2.39 16.24
C LEU A 120 -15.35 0.94 16.66
N LYS A 121 -15.72 0.72 17.92
CA LYS A 121 -16.09 -0.61 18.39
C LYS A 121 -17.32 -1.15 17.66
N THR A 122 -18.27 -0.31 17.31
CA THR A 122 -19.52 -0.73 16.66
C THR A 122 -19.37 -0.80 15.14
N ASN A 123 -18.87 0.26 14.53
CA ASN A 123 -18.92 0.48 13.07
C ASN A 123 -17.55 0.30 12.39
N GLY A 124 -16.44 0.33 13.15
CA GLY A 124 -15.09 0.42 12.60
C GLY A 124 -14.79 1.83 12.09
N PHE A 125 -13.68 1.99 11.40
CA PHE A 125 -13.31 3.22 10.70
C PHE A 125 -14.12 3.39 9.42
N THR A 126 -14.44 4.62 9.08
CA THR A 126 -15.02 5.00 7.78
C THR A 126 -13.94 5.41 6.79
N HIS A 127 -12.86 6.01 7.31
CA HIS A 127 -11.67 6.36 6.54
C HIS A 127 -10.43 5.97 7.34
N ILE A 128 -9.43 5.38 6.67
CA ILE A 128 -8.20 4.95 7.36
C ILE A 128 -7.38 6.14 7.88
N GLU A 129 -7.51 7.31 7.27
CA GLU A 129 -6.85 8.55 7.67
C GLU A 129 -7.30 9.04 9.06
N GLU A 130 -8.46 8.60 9.54
CA GLU A 130 -8.92 8.90 10.89
C GLU A 130 -7.92 8.43 11.96
N VAL A 131 -7.15 7.38 11.65
CA VAL A 131 -6.08 6.90 12.52
C VAL A 131 -5.05 8.00 12.83
N GLN A 132 -4.72 8.84 11.84
CA GLN A 132 -3.78 9.96 12.01
C GLN A 132 -4.28 11.03 12.97
N LEU A 133 -5.59 11.21 13.06
CA LEU A 133 -6.19 12.17 13.98
C LEU A 133 -6.17 11.67 15.44
N LEU A 134 -6.15 10.34 15.61
CA LEU A 134 -6.30 9.70 16.92
C LEU A 134 -4.96 9.19 17.48
N VAL A 135 -3.97 8.94 16.62
CA VAL A 135 -2.64 8.45 17.01
C VAL A 135 -1.57 9.39 16.46
N GLY A 136 -1.01 10.22 17.31
CA GLY A 136 -0.15 11.35 16.94
C GLY A 136 1.24 11.03 16.37
N GLN A 137 1.56 9.76 16.09
CA GLN A 137 2.88 9.35 15.58
C GLN A 137 2.80 8.61 14.24
N ILE A 138 1.66 8.69 13.55
CA ILE A 138 1.48 8.05 12.25
C ILE A 138 1.63 9.09 11.15
N ALA A 139 2.68 8.96 10.38
CA ALA A 139 2.92 9.80 9.23
C ALA A 139 2.13 9.32 7.99
N LYS A 140 2.01 10.20 6.99
CA LYS A 140 1.23 9.92 5.75
C LYS A 140 1.75 8.70 4.99
N ASP A 141 3.07 8.48 4.99
CA ASP A 141 3.70 7.32 4.37
C ASP A 141 3.13 6.01 4.94
N ARG A 142 2.91 5.92 6.25
CA ARG A 142 2.36 4.71 6.89
C ARG A 142 0.93 4.40 6.47
N ILE A 143 0.10 5.41 6.31
CA ILE A 143 -1.26 5.22 5.78
C ILE A 143 -1.21 4.77 4.33
N SER A 144 -0.33 5.38 3.52
CA SER A 144 -0.08 4.97 2.14
C SER A 144 0.39 3.52 2.06
N ASP A 145 1.38 3.11 2.87
CA ASP A 145 1.90 1.74 2.90
C ASP A 145 0.83 0.72 3.28
N ILE A 146 0.05 1.00 4.33
CA ILE A 146 -1.06 0.14 4.76
C ILE A 146 -2.10 0.03 3.63
N ALA A 147 -2.46 1.14 3.00
CA ALA A 147 -3.42 1.14 1.90
C ALA A 147 -2.91 0.33 0.71
N CYS A 148 -1.66 0.54 0.27
CA CYS A 148 -1.03 -0.22 -0.80
C CYS A 148 -1.03 -1.73 -0.52
N ASN A 149 -0.67 -2.13 0.71
CA ASN A 149 -0.71 -3.54 1.09
C ASN A 149 -2.11 -4.12 1.02
N LEU A 150 -3.12 -3.41 1.53
CA LEU A 150 -4.51 -3.89 1.55
C LEU A 150 -5.12 -4.06 0.15
N ILE A 151 -4.60 -3.36 -0.86
CA ILE A 151 -4.98 -3.48 -2.27
C ILE A 151 -3.87 -4.09 -3.14
N SER A 152 -2.90 -4.77 -2.54
CA SER A 152 -1.71 -5.29 -3.24
C SER A 152 -2.05 -6.18 -4.43
N SER A 153 -3.05 -7.04 -4.32
CA SER A 153 -3.50 -7.89 -5.45
C SER A 153 -3.95 -7.04 -6.64
N PHE A 154 -4.74 -5.98 -6.40
CA PHE A 154 -5.14 -5.05 -7.46
C PHE A 154 -3.93 -4.36 -8.09
N LEU A 155 -2.97 -3.87 -7.27
CA LEU A 155 -1.77 -3.20 -7.77
C LEU A 155 -0.90 -4.12 -8.62
N ILE A 156 -0.79 -5.39 -8.26
CA ILE A 156 -0.08 -6.42 -9.04
C ILE A 156 -0.77 -6.61 -10.40
N ASP A 157 -2.07 -6.88 -10.42
CA ASP A 157 -2.84 -7.10 -11.65
C ASP A 157 -2.79 -5.87 -12.57
N TYR A 158 -2.94 -4.68 -12.00
CA TYR A 158 -2.83 -3.41 -12.72
C TYR A 158 -1.45 -3.23 -13.34
N THR A 159 -0.38 -3.51 -12.58
CA THR A 159 1.00 -3.42 -13.08
C THR A 159 1.24 -4.38 -14.24
N ILE A 160 0.81 -5.65 -14.12
CA ILE A 160 0.91 -6.65 -15.19
C ILE A 160 0.22 -6.14 -16.45
N GLN A 161 -1.03 -5.68 -16.33
CA GLN A 161 -1.79 -5.16 -17.46
C GLN A 161 -1.06 -3.98 -18.14
N ARG A 162 -0.55 -3.01 -17.37
CA ARG A 162 0.18 -1.86 -17.94
C ARG A 162 1.50 -2.27 -18.61
N CYS A 163 2.18 -3.26 -18.07
CA CYS A 163 3.39 -3.81 -18.68
C CYS A 163 3.06 -4.49 -20.03
N GLU A 164 2.00 -5.30 -20.10
CA GLU A 164 1.56 -5.95 -21.33
C GLU A 164 1.19 -4.93 -22.41
N GLU A 165 0.36 -3.94 -22.09
CA GLU A 165 -0.08 -2.87 -23.01
C GLU A 165 1.09 -2.06 -23.57
N ASN A 166 2.11 -1.82 -22.75
CA ASN A 166 3.27 -1.01 -23.12
C ASN A 166 4.49 -1.86 -23.52
N LYS A 167 4.33 -3.19 -23.62
CA LYS A 167 5.40 -4.13 -24.00
C LYS A 167 6.65 -4.04 -23.10
N ILE A 168 6.44 -3.78 -21.81
CA ILE A 168 7.49 -3.74 -20.80
C ILE A 168 7.82 -5.21 -20.44
N PRO A 169 9.07 -5.65 -20.54
CA PRO A 169 9.46 -7.01 -20.16
C PRO A 169 9.19 -7.28 -18.68
N MET A 170 8.71 -8.48 -18.40
CA MET A 170 8.41 -8.94 -17.04
C MET A 170 9.11 -10.28 -16.78
N GLU A 171 9.53 -10.48 -15.53
CA GLU A 171 10.07 -11.75 -15.05
C GLU A 171 9.29 -12.24 -13.84
N ARG A 172 9.43 -13.54 -13.56
CA ARG A 172 8.79 -14.18 -12.43
C ARG A 172 9.56 -13.85 -11.16
N VAL A 173 8.95 -13.07 -10.27
CA VAL A 173 9.53 -12.61 -9.01
C VAL A 173 8.67 -13.01 -7.82
N ALA A 174 9.28 -13.18 -6.65
CA ALA A 174 8.58 -13.39 -5.40
C ALA A 174 8.30 -12.02 -4.75
N ILE A 175 7.04 -11.72 -4.48
CA ILE A 175 6.63 -10.57 -3.68
C ILE A 175 6.24 -11.07 -2.29
N GLU A 176 6.92 -10.58 -1.27
CA GLU A 176 6.62 -10.88 0.11
C GLU A 176 5.51 -9.97 0.65
N SER A 177 4.83 -10.45 1.68
CA SER A 177 3.81 -9.67 2.40
C SER A 177 2.61 -9.20 1.54
N VAL A 178 2.25 -9.95 0.49
CA VAL A 178 1.02 -9.69 -0.26
C VAL A 178 -0.18 -10.04 0.60
N TYR A 179 -1.09 -9.08 0.78
CA TYR A 179 -2.29 -9.29 1.57
C TYR A 179 -3.34 -10.09 0.81
N ASP A 180 -3.76 -11.20 1.41
CA ASP A 180 -4.86 -12.02 0.92
C ASP A 180 -6.16 -11.64 1.66
N SER A 181 -7.08 -10.98 0.96
CA SER A 181 -8.35 -10.52 1.53
C SER A 181 -9.32 -11.65 1.88
N LYS A 182 -9.11 -12.88 1.37
CA LYS A 182 -9.97 -14.03 1.68
C LYS A 182 -9.58 -14.69 3.01
N SER A 183 -8.27 -14.85 3.24
CA SER A 183 -7.74 -15.42 4.47
C SER A 183 -7.37 -14.39 5.52
N HIS A 184 -7.32 -13.10 5.13
CA HIS A 184 -6.83 -11.97 5.94
C HIS A 184 -5.43 -12.20 6.49
N THR A 185 -4.54 -12.73 5.66
CA THR A 185 -3.15 -13.00 6.01
C THR A 185 -2.20 -12.41 4.98
N LEU A 186 -0.96 -12.24 5.38
CA LEU A 186 0.14 -11.90 4.47
C LEU A 186 0.78 -13.18 3.95
N LYS A 187 1.04 -13.25 2.66
CA LYS A 187 1.68 -14.40 1.99
C LYS A 187 2.73 -13.95 0.99
N THR A 188 3.61 -14.86 0.61
CA THR A 188 4.50 -14.66 -0.53
C THR A 188 3.79 -15.14 -1.79
N GLU A 189 3.77 -14.31 -2.83
CA GLU A 189 3.24 -14.67 -4.15
C GLU A 189 4.34 -14.64 -5.21
N MET A 190 4.26 -15.58 -6.16
CA MET A 190 5.09 -15.59 -7.37
C MET A 190 4.31 -14.95 -8.50
N VAL A 191 4.74 -13.80 -8.95
CA VAL A 191 4.07 -12.97 -9.96
C VAL A 191 5.02 -12.56 -11.08
N PHE A 192 4.48 -12.12 -12.22
CA PHE A 192 5.28 -11.53 -13.29
C PHE A 192 5.25 -10.02 -13.16
N LEU A 193 6.41 -9.41 -12.88
CA LEU A 193 6.54 -7.96 -12.74
C LEU A 193 7.74 -7.45 -13.52
N PRO A 194 7.76 -6.15 -13.87
CA PRO A 194 8.92 -5.55 -14.51
C PRO A 194 10.11 -5.56 -13.55
N ILE A 195 11.27 -5.83 -14.10
CA ILE A 195 12.53 -5.85 -13.37
C ILE A 195 13.47 -4.78 -13.90
N ASN A 196 14.40 -4.37 -13.07
CA ASN A 196 15.52 -3.48 -13.40
C ASN A 196 16.85 -4.10 -13.01
#